data_dcf2e81afc34a50d8c1507e372aa04f5
#
_entry.id   dcf2e81afc34a50d8c1507e372aa04f5
#
_cell.length_a   1.000
_cell.length_b   1.000
_cell.length_c   1.000
_cell.angle_alpha   90.00
_cell.angle_beta   90.00
_cell.angle_gamma   90.00
#
_symmetry.space_group_name_H-M   'P 1'
#
loop_
_entity.id
_entity.type
_entity.pdbx_description
1 polymer ?
#
loop_
_entity_poly.entity_id
_entity_poly.type
_entity_poly.pdbx_seq_one_letter_code
_entity_poly.pdbx_strand_id
1 'polypeptide(L)'
;LKNNPVDFLISSAGTFHELSISIGIVHIATRKTILSDDPSASEGAAFVTLAKRADLIELKDLQGKVAAASQPNSFDGWLVGQHELFKNGLNPEEFFKRSVFTHFQFPDALMLLIQGEADVAILSACVLEELSQEGLIESSDFKVISQKPRDVLKCARSTDLYPGIVFAARENIPPKLMWEVTSSLISIPPTNDYEWTI
;
A
#
# COMPACT_ATOMS: atom_id res chain seq x y z
N LEU A 1 11.17 10.43 -16.20
CA LEU A 1 10.02 10.75 -17.07
C LEU A 1 10.22 12.06 -17.84
N LYS A 2 10.77 13.12 -17.22
CA LYS A 2 11.05 14.39 -17.94
C LYS A 2 12.02 14.23 -19.11
N ASN A 3 13.03 13.37 -18.96
CA ASN A 3 14.09 13.16 -19.97
C ASN A 3 13.83 11.95 -20.89
N ASN A 4 12.91 11.05 -20.49
CA ASN A 4 12.47 9.89 -21.27
C ASN A 4 10.93 9.82 -21.22
N PRO A 5 10.25 10.52 -22.13
CA PRO A 5 8.81 10.57 -22.14
C PRO A 5 8.21 9.17 -22.43
N VAL A 6 7.32 8.75 -21.57
CA VAL A 6 6.46 7.57 -21.80
C VAL A 6 5.04 8.04 -22.09
N ASP A 7 4.32 7.33 -22.93
CA ASP A 7 2.95 7.68 -23.29
C ASP A 7 1.95 7.19 -22.25
N PHE A 8 2.18 6.02 -21.68
CA PHE A 8 1.33 5.41 -20.64
C PHE A 8 2.16 4.99 -19.44
N LEU A 9 1.50 4.95 -18.28
CA LEU A 9 2.12 4.66 -17.00
C LEU A 9 1.17 3.81 -16.13
N ILE A 10 1.72 2.81 -15.47
CA ILE A 10 1.08 2.13 -14.33
C ILE A 10 1.82 2.55 -13.07
N SER A 11 1.11 3.05 -12.07
CA SER A 11 1.72 3.50 -10.81
C SER A 11 0.76 3.40 -9.64
N SER A 12 1.27 3.57 -8.42
CA SER A 12 0.42 3.80 -7.26
C SER A 12 -0.34 5.13 -7.39
N ALA A 13 -1.46 5.26 -6.68
CA ALA A 13 -2.24 6.50 -6.64
C ALA A 13 -1.40 7.69 -6.14
N GLY A 14 -0.48 7.49 -5.20
CA GLY A 14 0.41 8.54 -4.73
C GLY A 14 1.36 9.04 -5.82
N THR A 15 2.02 8.14 -6.54
CA THR A 15 2.89 8.50 -7.69
C THR A 15 2.09 9.16 -8.81
N PHE A 16 0.88 8.66 -9.11
CA PHE A 16 -0.01 9.29 -10.07
C PHE A 16 -0.32 10.73 -9.66
N HIS A 17 -0.68 10.98 -8.41
CA HIS A 17 -1.00 12.33 -7.92
C HIS A 17 0.18 13.29 -8.09
N GLU A 18 1.37 12.88 -7.70
CA GLU A 18 2.59 13.69 -7.87
C GLU A 18 2.87 14.01 -9.35
N LEU A 19 2.76 13.01 -10.23
CA LEU A 19 3.02 13.18 -11.65
C LEU A 19 1.91 13.96 -12.37
N SER A 20 0.66 13.87 -11.94
CA SER A 20 -0.45 14.66 -12.50
C SER A 20 -0.22 16.15 -12.31
N ILE A 21 0.34 16.56 -11.18
CA ILE A 21 0.67 17.94 -10.88
C ILE A 21 1.95 18.38 -11.62
N SER A 22 2.97 17.52 -11.68
CA SER A 22 4.31 17.90 -12.15
C SER A 22 4.51 17.83 -13.65
N ILE A 23 3.83 16.93 -14.36
CA ILE A 23 4.01 16.68 -15.81
C ILE A 23 2.70 16.52 -16.60
N GLY A 24 1.54 16.68 -15.97
CA GLY A 24 0.23 16.62 -16.64
C GLY A 24 -0.08 15.21 -17.19
N ILE A 25 -0.24 14.22 -16.33
CA ILE A 25 -0.80 12.92 -16.69
C ILE A 25 -2.26 12.86 -16.30
N VAL A 26 -3.04 12.10 -17.05
CA VAL A 26 -4.48 11.92 -16.85
C VAL A 26 -4.79 10.49 -16.46
N HIS A 27 -5.72 10.32 -15.53
CA HIS A 27 -6.24 9.03 -15.12
C HIS A 27 -7.02 8.38 -16.26
N ILE A 28 -6.84 7.08 -16.47
CA ILE A 28 -7.57 6.28 -17.46
C ILE A 28 -8.39 5.21 -16.74
N ALA A 29 -7.74 4.40 -15.91
CA ALA A 29 -8.38 3.28 -15.23
C ALA A 29 -7.71 3.01 -13.89
N THR A 30 -8.45 2.40 -12.96
CA THR A 30 -7.94 1.92 -11.68
C THR A 30 -8.05 0.39 -11.64
N ARG A 31 -7.04 -0.25 -11.08
CA ARG A 31 -7.08 -1.69 -10.86
C ARG A 31 -7.99 -2.00 -9.67
N LYS A 32 -9.02 -2.80 -9.91
CA LYS A 32 -9.87 -3.36 -8.88
C LYS A 32 -9.29 -4.69 -8.41
N THR A 33 -9.30 -4.95 -7.13
CA THR A 33 -8.91 -6.24 -6.54
C THR A 33 -10.16 -7.01 -6.10
N ILE A 34 -10.08 -8.32 -6.03
CA ILE A 34 -11.17 -9.15 -5.48
C ILE A 34 -11.36 -8.94 -3.96
N LEU A 35 -10.41 -8.31 -3.32
CA LEU A 35 -10.40 -8.04 -1.88
C LEU A 35 -11.09 -6.72 -1.52
N SER A 36 -11.44 -5.88 -2.52
CA SER A 36 -12.20 -4.65 -2.34
C SER A 36 -13.24 -4.47 -3.43
N ASP A 37 -14.46 -4.17 -3.04
CA ASP A 37 -15.55 -3.87 -3.98
C ASP A 37 -15.45 -2.45 -4.58
N ASP A 38 -14.65 -1.58 -3.95
CA ASP A 38 -14.42 -0.20 -4.36
C ASP A 38 -12.97 0.02 -4.79
N PRO A 39 -12.67 0.26 -6.08
CA PRO A 39 -11.32 0.51 -6.56
C PRO A 39 -10.71 1.81 -6.00
N SER A 40 -11.54 2.75 -5.53
CA SER A 40 -11.07 3.97 -4.87
C SER A 40 -10.67 3.77 -3.40
N ALA A 41 -10.91 2.58 -2.86
CA ALA A 41 -10.69 2.22 -1.46
C ALA A 41 -10.07 0.81 -1.34
N SER A 42 -9.05 0.51 -2.15
CA SER A 42 -8.46 -0.82 -2.26
C SER A 42 -7.02 -0.94 -1.73
N GLU A 43 -6.39 0.16 -1.37
CA GLU A 43 -5.04 0.20 -0.81
C GLU A 43 -5.04 0.79 0.60
N GLY A 44 -4.15 0.28 1.45
CA GLY A 44 -3.99 0.77 2.82
C GLY A 44 -2.72 0.19 3.44
N ALA A 45 -2.46 0.52 4.71
CA ALA A 45 -1.33 -0.03 5.44
C ALA A 45 -1.76 -0.72 6.74
N ALA A 46 -1.00 -1.70 7.15
CA ALA A 46 -1.12 -2.39 8.43
C ALA A 46 0.15 -2.20 9.26
N PHE A 47 -0.01 -1.75 10.50
CA PHE A 47 1.05 -1.79 11.51
C PHE A 47 0.98 -3.16 12.20
N VAL A 48 1.90 -4.04 11.85
CA VAL A 48 1.92 -5.44 12.29
C VAL A 48 2.98 -5.62 13.38
N THR A 49 2.63 -6.33 14.44
CA THR A 49 3.57 -6.75 15.50
C THR A 49 3.34 -8.20 15.88
N LEU A 50 4.25 -8.78 16.66
CA LEU A 50 4.05 -10.14 17.18
C LEU A 50 2.86 -10.18 18.14
N ALA A 51 2.03 -11.20 18.06
CA ALA A 51 0.83 -11.37 18.88
C ALA A 51 1.15 -11.35 20.39
N LYS A 52 2.33 -11.85 20.80
CA LYS A 52 2.79 -11.87 22.18
C LYS A 52 3.13 -10.48 22.77
N ARG A 53 3.22 -9.41 21.97
CA ARG A 53 3.54 -8.04 22.42
C ARG A 53 2.27 -7.39 23.03
N ALA A 54 1.95 -7.76 24.27
CA ALA A 54 0.82 -7.21 25.00
C ALA A 54 0.92 -5.71 25.29
N ASP A 55 2.13 -5.16 25.21
CA ASP A 55 2.46 -3.75 25.41
C ASP A 55 2.15 -2.86 24.19
N LEU A 56 1.86 -3.42 23.03
CA LEU A 56 1.59 -2.70 21.78
C LEU A 56 0.14 -2.96 21.36
N ILE A 57 -0.75 -1.98 21.57
CA ILE A 57 -2.19 -2.09 21.29
C ILE A 57 -2.64 -0.98 20.34
N GLU A 58 -2.21 0.25 20.59
CA GLU A 58 -2.59 1.44 19.83
C GLU A 58 -1.37 2.07 19.13
N LEU A 59 -1.63 2.92 18.14
CA LEU A 59 -0.55 3.60 17.39
C LEU A 59 0.43 4.33 18.32
N LYS A 60 -0.05 4.99 19.37
CA LYS A 60 0.81 5.71 20.32
C LYS A 60 1.83 4.82 21.04
N ASP A 61 1.53 3.53 21.20
CA ASP A 61 2.42 2.58 21.88
C ASP A 61 3.67 2.27 21.05
N LEU A 62 3.63 2.61 19.76
CA LEU A 62 4.74 2.45 18.83
C LEU A 62 5.76 3.59 18.89
N GLN A 63 5.50 4.65 19.67
CA GLN A 63 6.43 5.77 19.81
C GLN A 63 7.77 5.30 20.40
N GLY A 64 8.86 5.71 19.77
CA GLY A 64 10.22 5.34 20.17
C GLY A 64 10.58 3.88 19.87
N LYS A 65 9.74 3.11 19.19
CA LYS A 65 10.00 1.74 18.77
C LYS A 65 10.80 1.70 17.46
N VAL A 66 11.27 0.52 17.10
CA VAL A 66 11.96 0.28 15.81
C VAL A 66 10.91 -0.21 14.81
N ALA A 67 10.77 0.51 13.69
CA ALA A 67 9.89 0.13 12.60
C ALA A 67 10.67 -0.55 11.47
N ALA A 68 10.06 -1.56 10.84
CA ALA A 68 10.49 -2.15 9.58
C ALA A 68 9.47 -1.88 8.48
N ALA A 69 9.93 -1.60 7.26
CA ALA A 69 9.07 -1.40 6.09
C ALA A 69 9.83 -1.79 4.80
N SER A 70 9.10 -1.92 3.69
CA SER A 70 9.72 -2.28 2.40
C SER A 70 10.63 -1.17 1.87
N GLN A 71 10.13 0.07 1.77
CA GLN A 71 10.84 1.22 1.22
C GLN A 71 10.34 2.54 1.80
N PRO A 72 11.19 3.58 1.83
CA PRO A 72 10.82 4.91 2.34
C PRO A 72 9.80 5.65 1.45
N ASN A 73 9.63 5.23 0.20
CA ASN A 73 8.69 5.81 -0.77
C ASN A 73 7.55 4.85 -1.17
N SER A 74 7.38 3.72 -0.48
CA SER A 74 6.24 2.83 -0.68
C SER A 74 4.95 3.54 -0.30
N PHE A 75 4.06 3.73 -1.27
CA PHE A 75 2.79 4.43 -1.03
C PHE A 75 1.87 3.62 -0.10
N ASP A 76 1.57 2.39 -0.47
CA ASP A 76 0.62 1.46 0.15
C ASP A 76 1.08 0.84 1.49
N GLY A 77 2.24 1.21 1.95
CA GLY A 77 2.80 0.80 3.24
C GLY A 77 3.27 2.01 4.02
N TRP A 78 4.56 2.40 3.77
CA TRP A 78 5.22 3.42 4.57
C TRP A 78 4.55 4.78 4.54
N LEU A 79 4.26 5.36 3.35
CA LEU A 79 3.74 6.73 3.25
C LEU A 79 2.32 6.83 3.80
N VAL A 80 1.45 5.86 3.50
CA VAL A 80 0.09 5.79 4.07
C VAL A 80 0.16 5.57 5.59
N GLY A 81 1.10 4.77 6.08
CA GLY A 81 1.36 4.61 7.51
C GLY A 81 1.79 5.91 8.18
N GLN A 82 2.75 6.65 7.59
CA GLN A 82 3.18 7.97 8.07
C GLN A 82 2.01 8.97 8.11
N HIS A 83 1.17 8.95 7.08
CA HIS A 83 -0.02 9.80 7.05
C HIS A 83 -1.03 9.46 8.16
N GLU A 84 -1.21 8.18 8.48
CA GLU A 84 -2.08 7.77 9.58
C GLU A 84 -1.53 8.25 10.94
N LEU A 85 -0.22 8.20 11.16
CA LEU A 85 0.41 8.79 12.34
C LEU A 85 0.11 10.29 12.43
N PHE A 86 0.34 11.02 11.35
CA PHE A 86 0.06 12.46 11.27
C PHE A 86 -1.40 12.80 11.58
N LYS A 87 -2.37 12.06 11.01
CA LYS A 87 -3.80 12.23 11.28
C LYS A 87 -4.16 12.03 12.76
N ASN A 88 -3.42 11.19 13.46
CA ASN A 88 -3.60 10.94 14.90
C ASN A 88 -2.80 11.91 15.77
N GLY A 89 -2.24 13.00 15.20
CA GLY A 89 -1.50 14.03 15.95
C GLY A 89 -0.10 13.59 16.38
N LEU A 90 0.42 12.50 15.81
CA LEU A 90 1.76 12.00 16.07
C LEU A 90 2.73 12.54 15.00
N ASN A 91 3.91 13.00 15.41
CA ASN A 91 4.89 13.52 14.45
C ASN A 91 5.63 12.36 13.74
N PRO A 92 5.37 12.06 12.45
CA PRO A 92 5.96 10.90 11.80
C PRO A 92 7.48 10.92 11.72
N GLU A 93 8.10 12.11 11.62
CA GLU A 93 9.55 12.26 11.46
C GLU A 93 10.34 11.86 12.72
N GLU A 94 9.73 12.02 13.90
CA GLU A 94 10.35 11.77 15.19
C GLU A 94 9.68 10.60 15.94
N PHE A 95 8.72 9.93 15.30
CA PHE A 95 7.87 8.96 15.99
C PHE A 95 8.62 7.67 16.33
N PHE A 96 9.34 7.12 15.35
CA PHE A 96 10.13 5.90 15.54
C PHE A 96 11.55 6.22 15.99
N LYS A 97 12.09 5.38 16.87
CA LYS A 97 13.52 5.45 17.24
C LYS A 97 14.41 5.23 16.02
N ARG A 98 14.00 4.35 15.13
CA ARG A 98 14.71 3.99 13.90
C ARG A 98 13.73 3.31 12.94
N SER A 99 13.90 3.55 11.64
CA SER A 99 13.21 2.84 10.58
C SER A 99 14.21 2.02 9.77
N VAL A 100 13.90 0.75 9.50
CA VAL A 100 14.70 -0.19 8.72
C VAL A 100 13.93 -0.51 7.44
N PHE A 101 14.57 -0.36 6.29
CA PHE A 101 13.98 -0.64 4.99
C PHE A 101 14.59 -1.89 4.36
N THR A 102 13.74 -2.82 3.91
CA THR A 102 14.13 -4.15 3.42
C THR A 102 14.23 -4.23 1.89
N HIS A 103 14.11 -3.10 1.19
CA HIS A 103 14.31 -2.99 -0.26
C HIS A 103 13.44 -3.96 -1.09
N PHE A 104 12.10 -3.76 -1.05
CA PHE A 104 11.04 -4.47 -1.79
C PHE A 104 10.57 -5.81 -1.21
N GLN A 105 11.15 -6.32 -0.17
CA GLN A 105 10.75 -7.62 0.39
C GLN A 105 9.84 -7.41 1.60
N PHE A 106 8.51 -7.56 1.45
CA PHE A 106 7.58 -7.51 2.59
C PHE A 106 7.81 -8.63 3.62
N PRO A 107 8.06 -9.88 3.20
CA PRO A 107 8.38 -10.94 4.16
C PRO A 107 9.56 -10.62 5.05
N ASP A 108 10.57 -9.91 4.54
CA ASP A 108 11.76 -9.55 5.30
C ASP A 108 11.44 -8.61 6.47
N ALA A 109 10.46 -7.70 6.32
CA ALA A 109 10.02 -6.85 7.41
C ALA A 109 9.38 -7.64 8.56
N LEU A 110 8.65 -8.73 8.26
CA LEU A 110 8.14 -9.66 9.29
C LEU A 110 9.26 -10.50 9.90
N MET A 111 10.26 -10.90 9.13
CA MET A 111 11.43 -11.61 9.67
C MET A 111 12.17 -10.76 10.69
N LEU A 112 12.30 -9.44 10.50
CA LEU A 112 12.88 -8.53 11.49
C LEU A 112 12.10 -8.50 12.80
N LEU A 113 10.74 -8.65 12.75
CA LEU A 113 9.94 -8.82 13.97
C LEU A 113 10.26 -10.12 14.70
N ILE A 114 10.33 -11.24 13.96
CA ILE A 114 10.61 -12.58 14.51
C ILE A 114 11.99 -12.62 15.17
N GLN A 115 12.97 -11.98 14.54
CA GLN A 115 14.36 -11.89 15.03
C GLN A 115 14.52 -10.90 16.18
N GLY A 116 13.50 -10.08 16.47
CA GLY A 116 13.56 -9.05 17.52
C GLY A 116 14.37 -7.80 17.13
N GLU A 117 14.65 -7.63 15.84
CA GLU A 117 15.36 -6.47 15.30
C GLU A 117 14.42 -5.27 15.01
N ALA A 118 13.11 -5.53 14.90
CA ALA A 118 12.06 -4.53 14.83
C ALA A 118 10.93 -4.84 15.83
N ASP A 119 10.20 -3.80 16.24
CA ASP A 119 9.03 -3.88 17.10
C ASP A 119 7.73 -3.91 16.30
N VAL A 120 7.70 -3.25 15.15
CA VAL A 120 6.55 -3.13 14.26
C VAL A 120 7.00 -3.21 12.80
N ALA A 121 6.24 -3.93 11.96
CA ALA A 121 6.37 -3.89 10.51
C ALA A 121 5.21 -3.07 9.92
N ILE A 122 5.52 -2.14 9.01
CA ILE A 122 4.53 -1.36 8.29
C ILE A 122 4.45 -1.93 6.88
N LEU A 123 3.36 -2.66 6.64
CA LEU A 123 3.13 -3.43 5.42
C LEU A 123 1.98 -2.82 4.62
N SER A 124 1.93 -3.09 3.33
CA SER A 124 0.70 -2.97 2.56
C SER A 124 -0.40 -3.84 3.19
N ALA A 125 -1.62 -3.35 3.21
CA ALA A 125 -2.76 -4.18 3.62
C ALA A 125 -2.85 -5.43 2.72
N CYS A 126 -3.37 -6.52 3.26
CA CYS A 126 -3.46 -7.86 2.66
C CYS A 126 -2.17 -8.70 2.66
N VAL A 127 -1.00 -8.11 2.75
CA VAL A 127 0.28 -8.87 2.75
C VAL A 127 0.31 -9.94 3.85
N LEU A 128 -0.20 -9.64 5.03
CA LEU A 128 -0.24 -10.63 6.13
C LEU A 128 -1.12 -11.83 5.79
N GLU A 129 -2.28 -11.58 5.20
CA GLU A 129 -3.21 -12.62 4.76
C GLU A 129 -2.66 -13.42 3.57
N GLU A 130 -2.05 -12.76 2.60
CA GLU A 130 -1.42 -13.41 1.44
C GLU A 130 -0.30 -14.36 1.87
N LEU A 131 0.63 -13.91 2.70
CA LEU A 131 1.71 -14.75 3.22
C LEU A 131 1.20 -15.93 4.05
N SER A 132 0.10 -15.74 4.79
CA SER A 132 -0.53 -16.83 5.54
C SER A 132 -1.21 -17.85 4.62
N GLN A 133 -1.87 -17.40 3.55
CA GLN A 133 -2.49 -18.29 2.55
C GLN A 133 -1.44 -19.10 1.77
N GLU A 134 -0.29 -18.51 1.52
CA GLU A 134 0.87 -19.18 0.90
C GLU A 134 1.59 -20.14 1.86
N GLY A 135 1.20 -20.17 3.14
CA GLY A 135 1.83 -21.02 4.15
C GLY A 135 3.23 -20.57 4.56
N LEU A 136 3.58 -19.32 4.28
CA LEU A 136 4.89 -18.74 4.63
C LEU A 136 4.96 -18.26 6.08
N ILE A 137 3.81 -17.95 6.67
CA ILE A 137 3.69 -17.52 8.07
C ILE A 137 2.41 -18.09 8.70
N GLU A 138 2.40 -18.17 10.04
CA GLU A 138 1.17 -18.39 10.80
C GLU A 138 0.57 -17.04 11.21
N SER A 139 -0.61 -16.70 10.71
CA SER A 139 -1.25 -15.40 10.98
C SER A 139 -1.51 -15.16 12.47
N SER A 140 -1.67 -16.22 13.26
CA SER A 140 -1.86 -16.18 14.73
C SER A 140 -0.63 -15.65 15.49
N ASP A 141 0.56 -15.70 14.88
CA ASP A 141 1.79 -15.19 15.48
C ASP A 141 1.88 -13.66 15.45
N PHE A 142 1.00 -13.03 14.68
CA PHE A 142 0.99 -11.58 14.44
C PHE A 142 -0.35 -10.95 14.83
N LYS A 143 -0.31 -9.66 15.07
CA LYS A 143 -1.52 -8.83 15.22
C LYS A 143 -1.34 -7.47 14.56
N VAL A 144 -2.46 -6.89 14.13
CA VAL A 144 -2.52 -5.55 13.55
C VAL A 144 -2.89 -4.55 14.64
N ILE A 145 -2.08 -3.50 14.79
CA ILE A 145 -2.25 -2.42 15.76
C ILE A 145 -3.36 -1.47 15.28
N SER A 146 -4.23 -1.02 16.18
CA SER A 146 -5.34 -0.10 15.86
C SER A 146 -6.13 -0.54 14.64
N GLN A 147 -6.44 -1.83 14.57
CA GLN A 147 -7.11 -2.44 13.41
C GLN A 147 -8.45 -1.75 13.12
N LYS A 148 -8.64 -1.31 11.87
CA LYS A 148 -9.89 -0.77 11.36
C LYS A 148 -10.84 -1.87 10.87
N PRO A 149 -12.16 -1.61 10.74
CA PRO A 149 -13.13 -2.57 10.21
C PRO A 149 -12.77 -3.09 8.82
N ARG A 150 -13.10 -4.37 8.55
CA ARG A 150 -12.90 -5.04 7.24
C ARG A 150 -14.18 -4.95 6.39
N ASP A 151 -14.75 -3.77 6.30
CA ASP A 151 -16.03 -3.49 5.62
C ASP A 151 -15.88 -3.36 4.11
N VAL A 152 -14.94 -2.54 3.64
CA VAL A 152 -14.67 -2.31 2.22
C VAL A 152 -13.53 -3.21 1.74
N LEU A 153 -12.37 -3.14 2.40
CA LEU A 153 -11.24 -4.04 2.13
C LEU A 153 -11.28 -5.22 3.10
N LYS A 154 -11.26 -6.44 2.58
CA LYS A 154 -11.40 -7.68 3.36
C LYS A 154 -10.17 -8.05 4.18
N CYS A 155 -9.10 -7.28 4.10
CA CYS A 155 -7.85 -7.50 4.81
C CYS A 155 -7.73 -6.65 6.08
N ALA A 156 -6.86 -7.07 6.99
CA ALA A 156 -6.52 -6.30 8.17
C ALA A 156 -5.72 -5.04 7.78
N ARG A 157 -6.11 -3.92 8.34
CA ARG A 157 -5.45 -2.63 8.13
C ARG A 157 -5.51 -1.75 9.36
N SER A 158 -4.59 -0.83 9.44
CA SER A 158 -4.54 0.21 10.50
C SER A 158 -4.94 1.60 9.98
N THR A 159 -4.95 1.79 8.66
CA THR A 159 -5.10 3.10 8.02
C THR A 159 -6.44 3.25 7.32
N ASP A 160 -6.78 4.47 6.90
CA ASP A 160 -7.82 4.69 5.91
C ASP A 160 -7.43 4.02 4.58
N LEU A 161 -8.40 3.93 3.66
CA LEU A 161 -8.22 3.34 2.36
C LEU A 161 -8.00 4.41 1.29
N TYR A 162 -7.26 4.03 0.27
CA TYR A 162 -6.84 4.86 -0.84
C TYR A 162 -7.09 4.12 -2.16
N PRO A 163 -7.15 4.86 -3.30
CA PRO A 163 -7.26 4.23 -4.60
C PRO A 163 -6.11 3.26 -4.87
N GLY A 164 -6.43 2.20 -5.61
CA GLY A 164 -5.47 1.18 -6.01
C GLY A 164 -4.49 1.65 -7.08
N ILE A 165 -3.90 0.68 -7.78
CA ILE A 165 -2.98 0.94 -8.90
C ILE A 165 -3.71 1.65 -10.01
N VAL A 166 -3.13 2.73 -10.50
CA VAL A 166 -3.66 3.60 -11.55
C VAL A 166 -2.97 3.32 -12.87
N PHE A 167 -3.74 3.20 -13.93
CA PHE A 167 -3.28 3.31 -15.30
C PHE A 167 -3.55 4.73 -15.79
N ALA A 168 -2.53 5.39 -16.27
CA ALA A 168 -2.56 6.79 -16.65
C ALA A 168 -1.87 7.02 -18.00
N ALA A 169 -2.17 8.14 -18.64
CA ALA A 169 -1.51 8.55 -19.86
C ALA A 169 -1.08 10.02 -19.80
N ARG A 170 -0.18 10.42 -20.69
CA ARG A 170 0.13 11.83 -20.91
C ARG A 170 -1.06 12.53 -21.56
N GLU A 171 -1.23 13.79 -21.21
CA GLU A 171 -2.35 14.62 -21.69
C GLU A 171 -2.40 14.78 -23.22
N ASN A 172 -1.25 14.74 -23.90
CA ASN A 172 -1.13 14.99 -25.33
C ASN A 172 -1.09 13.73 -26.21
N ILE A 173 -1.64 12.60 -25.75
CA ILE A 173 -1.73 11.39 -26.54
C ILE A 173 -2.85 11.52 -27.59
N PRO A 174 -2.64 11.04 -28.86
CA PRO A 174 -3.68 11.05 -29.85
C PRO A 174 -4.94 10.32 -29.34
N PRO A 175 -6.14 10.93 -29.49
CA PRO A 175 -7.37 10.35 -28.96
C PRO A 175 -7.66 8.92 -29.41
N LYS A 176 -7.30 8.60 -30.66
CA LYS A 176 -7.44 7.24 -31.22
C LYS A 176 -6.60 6.24 -30.44
N LEU A 177 -5.33 6.55 -30.19
CA LEU A 177 -4.43 5.68 -29.43
C LEU A 177 -4.90 5.53 -27.99
N MET A 178 -5.35 6.63 -27.36
CA MET A 178 -5.95 6.59 -26.02
C MET A 178 -7.12 5.62 -25.96
N TRP A 179 -8.05 5.73 -26.93
CA TRP A 179 -9.23 4.87 -26.98
C TRP A 179 -8.85 3.39 -27.21
N GLU A 180 -7.95 3.11 -28.16
CA GLU A 180 -7.50 1.74 -28.47
C GLU A 180 -6.86 1.07 -27.24
N VAL A 181 -5.96 1.78 -26.54
CA VAL A 181 -5.28 1.24 -25.36
C VAL A 181 -6.27 1.06 -24.20
N THR A 182 -7.13 2.06 -23.94
CA THR A 182 -8.14 1.96 -22.87
C THR A 182 -9.10 0.80 -23.12
N SER A 183 -9.63 0.68 -24.36
CA SER A 183 -10.55 -0.39 -24.73
C SER A 183 -9.90 -1.77 -24.59
N SER A 184 -8.63 -1.88 -25.00
CA SER A 184 -7.88 -3.13 -24.86
C SER A 184 -7.65 -3.49 -23.39
N LEU A 185 -7.31 -2.51 -22.56
CA LEU A 185 -7.09 -2.73 -21.12
C LEU A 185 -8.36 -3.24 -20.41
N ILE A 186 -9.50 -2.59 -20.68
CA ILE A 186 -10.78 -2.97 -20.05
C ILE A 186 -11.34 -4.28 -20.58
N SER A 187 -10.98 -4.66 -21.81
CA SER A 187 -11.38 -5.94 -22.41
C SER A 187 -10.57 -7.13 -21.88
N ILE A 188 -9.51 -6.91 -21.12
CA ILE A 188 -8.79 -7.99 -20.44
C ILE A 188 -9.75 -8.67 -19.46
N PRO A 189 -10.01 -9.98 -19.60
CA PRO A 189 -10.89 -10.68 -18.67
C PRO A 189 -10.37 -10.53 -17.25
N PRO A 190 -11.27 -10.40 -16.25
CA PRO A 190 -10.87 -10.43 -14.86
C PRO A 190 -10.04 -11.70 -14.58
N THR A 191 -8.90 -11.51 -13.93
CA THR A 191 -8.14 -12.63 -13.37
C THR A 191 -8.69 -12.99 -12.00
N ASN A 192 -8.18 -14.05 -11.40
CA ASN A 192 -8.59 -14.41 -10.03
C ASN A 192 -8.29 -13.31 -9.01
N ASP A 193 -7.44 -12.34 -9.35
CA ASP A 193 -6.96 -11.34 -8.40
C ASP A 193 -7.35 -9.90 -8.79
N TYR A 194 -7.48 -9.59 -10.10
CA TYR A 194 -7.56 -8.20 -10.57
C TYR A 194 -8.49 -7.99 -11.75
N GLU A 195 -9.10 -6.80 -11.79
CA GLU A 195 -9.88 -6.26 -12.90
C GLU A 195 -9.53 -4.78 -13.10
N TRP A 196 -9.56 -4.29 -14.35
CA TRP A 196 -9.43 -2.86 -14.65
C TRP A 196 -10.80 -2.22 -14.83
N THR A 197 -11.00 -1.06 -14.23
CA THR A 197 -12.25 -0.27 -14.28
C THR A 197 -11.94 1.21 -14.51
N ILE A 198 -12.87 1.89 -15.17
CA ILE A 198 -12.81 3.35 -15.43
C ILE A 198 -13.34 4.11 -14.24
#